data_1e8220a21b002273cde45c71c6ab6109
#
_entry.id   1e8220a21b002273cde45c71c6ab6109
#
_cell.length_a   1.000
_cell.length_b   1.000
_cell.length_c   1.000
_cell.angle_alpha   90.00
_cell.angle_beta   90.00
_cell.angle_gamma   90.00
#
_symmetry.space_group_name_H-M   'P 1'
#
loop_
_entity.id
_entity.type
_entity.pdbx_description
1 polymer ?
#
loop_
_entity_poly.entity_id
_entity_poly.type
_entity_poly.pdbx_seq_one_letter_code
_entity_poly.pdbx_strand_id
1 'polypeptide(L)'
;MLPPGSTIGILGGGQLGRMLAMAALQLGYRCIAYAPPGDNVAADACADFFANRWDDARALAAFAARCDVITWEFENVPLATLAALPPARLACPARALEVARDRLAEKRFIAELGGTPAPHARVESEEDLARALDAIGTPGILKTVREGYDGKGQWRIGSRLEAAALRLPGVPCVYEGFVTYETEFSVILVRAARGEVRFWDSPANLHEGGMLARSILPAGALVEEQVGAARALAEKVAAALGYVGVLCLEFFATRAGPVFNEMAPRVHNSGHWTIEGAATSQFENHIRAICGLPLGGTKTRFASIEMRNIIGEAALEAHRILAEPGEPHLHLYGKREARAGRKMGHVTRVGHGPA
;
A
#
# COMPACT_ATOMS: atom_id res chain seq x y z
N MET A 1 8.62 19.00 15.38
CA MET A 1 8.72 17.73 16.13
C MET A 1 7.62 17.71 17.17
N LEU A 2 6.75 16.71 17.15
CA LEU A 2 5.74 16.53 18.17
C LEU A 2 6.36 15.91 19.42
N PRO A 3 6.02 16.41 20.63
CA PRO A 3 6.53 15.83 21.88
C PRO A 3 5.89 14.47 22.18
N PRO A 4 6.52 13.61 23.00
CA PRO A 4 5.90 12.41 23.53
C PRO A 4 4.56 12.72 24.22
N GLY A 5 3.61 11.83 24.14
CA GLY A 5 2.23 12.04 24.62
C GLY A 5 1.28 12.74 23.64
N SER A 6 1.80 13.29 22.51
CA SER A 6 0.95 13.80 21.44
C SER A 6 0.05 12.70 20.85
N THR A 7 -1.06 13.10 20.29
CA THR A 7 -2.09 12.19 19.75
C THR A 7 -2.05 12.17 18.22
N ILE A 8 -1.88 11.00 17.66
CA ILE A 8 -1.91 10.71 16.23
C ILE A 8 -3.30 10.20 15.85
N GLY A 9 -3.96 10.89 14.94
CA GLY A 9 -5.21 10.42 14.31
C GLY A 9 -4.91 9.51 13.13
N ILE A 10 -5.61 8.38 13.04
CA ILE A 10 -5.49 7.42 11.93
C ILE A 10 -6.84 7.29 11.25
N LEU A 11 -6.93 7.65 9.96
CA LEU A 11 -8.10 7.40 9.14
C LEU A 11 -8.03 5.99 8.55
N GLY A 12 -8.91 5.12 9.02
CA GLY A 12 -8.96 3.69 8.73
C GLY A 12 -8.92 2.86 10.00
N GLY A 13 -9.53 1.68 9.95
CA GLY A 13 -9.68 0.77 11.08
C GLY A 13 -9.02 -0.59 10.87
N GLY A 14 -8.23 -0.76 9.81
CA GLY A 14 -7.65 -2.03 9.40
C GLY A 14 -6.34 -2.39 10.11
N GLN A 15 -5.71 -3.46 9.61
CA GLN A 15 -4.46 -3.98 10.17
C GLN A 15 -3.28 -3.01 10.04
N LEU A 16 -3.24 -2.17 9.00
CA LEU A 16 -2.17 -1.20 8.84
C LEU A 16 -2.26 -0.14 9.93
N GLY A 17 -3.47 0.34 10.23
CA GLY A 17 -3.73 1.25 11.34
C GLY A 17 -3.35 0.66 12.70
N ARG A 18 -3.67 -0.63 12.94
CA ARG A 18 -3.23 -1.35 14.14
C ARG A 18 -1.70 -1.35 14.27
N MET A 19 -0.97 -1.71 13.21
CA MET A 19 0.49 -1.76 13.24
C MET A 19 1.13 -0.36 13.36
N LEU A 20 0.52 0.67 12.75
CA LEU A 20 0.93 2.06 12.96
C LEU A 20 0.76 2.48 14.42
N ALA A 21 -0.39 2.15 15.03
CA ALA A 21 -0.65 2.46 16.43
C ALA A 21 0.33 1.75 17.38
N MET A 22 0.66 0.49 17.11
CA MET A 22 1.68 -0.24 17.88
C MET A 22 3.05 0.43 17.80
N ALA A 23 3.48 0.85 16.61
CA ALA A 23 4.74 1.58 16.44
C ALA A 23 4.73 2.95 17.12
N ALA A 24 3.61 3.65 17.08
CA ALA A 24 3.43 4.93 17.76
C ALA A 24 3.52 4.80 19.29
N LEU A 25 2.89 3.76 19.86
CA LEU A 25 2.94 3.46 21.29
C LEU A 25 4.38 3.22 21.78
N GLN A 26 5.20 2.50 20.99
CA GLN A 26 6.63 2.28 21.33
C GLN A 26 7.42 3.58 21.39
N LEU A 27 7.01 4.61 20.63
CA LEU A 27 7.64 5.95 20.63
C LEU A 27 7.00 6.93 21.62
N GLY A 28 6.06 6.45 22.47
CA GLY A 28 5.42 7.27 23.50
C GLY A 28 4.28 8.16 22.98
N TYR A 29 3.74 7.89 21.77
CA TYR A 29 2.58 8.59 21.22
C TYR A 29 1.28 7.85 21.53
N ARG A 30 0.17 8.59 21.54
CA ARG A 30 -1.18 8.02 21.63
C ARG A 30 -1.79 7.98 20.22
N CYS A 31 -2.58 6.97 19.94
CA CYS A 31 -3.35 6.90 18.70
C CYS A 31 -4.84 6.91 18.98
N ILE A 32 -5.58 7.60 18.13
CA ILE A 32 -7.03 7.45 18.00
C ILE A 32 -7.33 7.16 16.52
N ALA A 33 -8.29 6.29 16.25
CA ALA A 33 -8.63 5.94 14.89
C ALA A 33 -10.08 6.33 14.56
N TYR A 34 -10.35 6.56 13.27
CA TYR A 34 -11.66 6.90 12.74
C TYR A 34 -11.95 6.03 11.52
N ALA A 35 -13.04 5.28 11.56
CA ALA A 35 -13.55 4.54 10.41
C ALA A 35 -15.05 4.25 10.57
N PRO A 36 -15.78 3.91 9.50
CA PRO A 36 -17.14 3.39 9.62
C PRO A 36 -17.21 2.15 10.51
N PRO A 37 -18.37 1.88 11.12
CA PRO A 37 -18.58 0.64 11.88
C PRO A 37 -18.23 -0.60 11.06
N GLY A 38 -17.55 -1.56 11.69
CA GLY A 38 -17.09 -2.78 11.03
C GLY A 38 -16.10 -3.59 11.88
N ASP A 39 -15.36 -4.47 11.23
CA ASP A 39 -14.29 -5.24 11.87
C ASP A 39 -12.99 -4.42 11.91
N ASN A 40 -12.97 -3.45 12.82
CA ASN A 40 -11.95 -2.42 12.94
C ASN A 40 -10.86 -2.82 13.93
N VAL A 41 -9.92 -3.65 13.51
CA VAL A 41 -8.83 -4.19 14.36
C VAL A 41 -7.83 -3.14 14.84
N ALA A 42 -7.79 -1.95 14.24
CA ALA A 42 -6.98 -0.84 14.73
C ALA A 42 -7.46 -0.36 16.13
N ALA A 43 -8.74 -0.53 16.45
CA ALA A 43 -9.29 -0.17 17.73
C ALA A 43 -8.58 -0.85 18.91
N ASP A 44 -8.10 -2.08 18.72
CA ASP A 44 -7.42 -2.84 19.77
C ASP A 44 -6.05 -2.24 20.20
N ALA A 45 -5.46 -1.39 19.35
CA ALA A 45 -4.17 -0.75 19.59
C ALA A 45 -4.28 0.79 19.79
N CYS A 46 -5.48 1.34 19.68
CA CYS A 46 -5.73 2.77 19.82
C CYS A 46 -6.30 3.09 21.21
N ALA A 47 -5.98 4.27 21.73
CA ALA A 47 -6.51 4.78 22.98
C ALA A 47 -8.02 5.09 22.90
N ASP A 48 -8.52 5.34 21.69
CA ASP A 48 -9.94 5.57 21.40
C ASP A 48 -10.25 5.29 19.93
N PHE A 49 -11.51 5.06 19.59
CA PHE A 49 -11.98 4.74 18.26
C PHE A 49 -13.30 5.41 17.93
N PHE A 50 -13.34 6.20 16.86
CA PHE A 50 -14.54 6.83 16.33
C PHE A 50 -15.18 5.92 15.27
N ALA A 51 -16.21 5.18 15.66
CA ALA A 51 -16.98 4.31 14.76
C ALA A 51 -18.08 5.10 14.06
N ASN A 52 -17.73 5.97 13.12
CA ASN A 52 -18.65 6.90 12.45
C ASN A 52 -18.48 6.85 10.94
N ARG A 53 -19.53 7.21 10.20
CA ARG A 53 -19.48 7.34 8.73
C ARG A 53 -18.47 8.40 8.30
N TRP A 54 -17.91 8.23 7.10
CA TRP A 54 -16.95 9.20 6.53
C TRP A 54 -17.53 10.62 6.30
N ASP A 55 -18.84 10.77 6.24
CA ASP A 55 -19.57 12.02 6.03
C ASP A 55 -20.16 12.64 7.31
N ASP A 56 -19.86 12.08 8.48
CA ASP A 56 -20.26 12.64 9.78
C ASP A 56 -19.37 13.81 10.19
N ALA A 57 -19.75 15.01 9.75
CA ALA A 57 -18.98 16.23 10.00
C ALA A 57 -18.76 16.53 11.49
N ARG A 58 -19.74 16.18 12.36
CA ARG A 58 -19.63 16.40 13.81
C ARG A 58 -18.59 15.46 14.43
N ALA A 59 -18.64 14.20 14.07
CA ALA A 59 -17.67 13.21 14.55
C ALA A 59 -16.27 13.51 14.03
N LEU A 60 -16.13 13.91 12.76
CA LEU A 60 -14.84 14.31 12.16
C LEU A 60 -14.24 15.52 12.88
N ALA A 61 -15.06 16.55 13.21
CA ALA A 61 -14.58 17.69 13.96
C ALA A 61 -14.13 17.32 15.38
N ALA A 62 -14.89 16.45 16.06
CA ALA A 62 -14.54 15.97 17.39
C ALA A 62 -13.24 15.10 17.36
N PHE A 63 -13.09 14.25 16.37
CA PHE A 63 -11.87 13.48 16.14
C PHE A 63 -10.67 14.39 15.89
N ALA A 64 -10.79 15.33 14.94
CA ALA A 64 -9.70 16.25 14.58
C ALA A 64 -9.28 17.14 15.76
N ALA A 65 -10.22 17.57 16.61
CA ALA A 65 -9.91 18.38 17.78
C ALA A 65 -8.99 17.70 18.78
N ARG A 66 -8.97 16.37 18.78
CA ARG A 66 -8.14 15.52 19.67
C ARG A 66 -6.80 15.10 19.07
N CYS A 67 -6.56 15.37 17.78
CA CYS A 67 -5.34 14.96 17.09
C CYS A 67 -4.34 16.10 16.97
N ASP A 68 -3.07 15.85 17.20
CA ASP A 68 -1.97 16.76 16.89
C ASP A 68 -1.53 16.63 15.44
N VAL A 69 -1.60 15.39 14.89
CA VAL A 69 -1.36 15.07 13.48
C VAL A 69 -2.31 13.98 13.05
N ILE A 70 -2.71 13.98 11.78
CA ILE A 70 -3.62 12.98 11.20
C ILE A 70 -2.94 12.34 9.99
N THR A 71 -2.95 11.02 9.94
CA THR A 71 -2.54 10.20 8.81
C THR A 71 -3.66 9.24 8.41
N TRP A 72 -3.42 8.43 7.38
CA TRP A 72 -4.34 7.39 6.94
C TRP A 72 -3.63 6.05 6.72
N GLU A 73 -4.38 4.99 6.90
CA GLU A 73 -3.96 3.63 6.56
C GLU A 73 -4.79 3.05 5.41
N PHE A 74 -5.87 3.74 5.04
CA PHE A 74 -6.83 3.33 4.03
C PHE A 74 -6.85 4.32 2.87
N GLU A 75 -6.56 3.86 1.67
CA GLU A 75 -6.41 4.71 0.48
C GLU A 75 -7.73 5.20 -0.09
N ASN A 76 -8.85 4.52 0.23
CA ASN A 76 -10.18 4.92 -0.24
C ASN A 76 -10.94 5.83 0.74
N VAL A 77 -10.25 6.55 1.63
CA VAL A 77 -10.86 7.61 2.44
C VAL A 77 -11.45 8.66 1.48
N PRO A 78 -12.76 9.01 1.58
CA PRO A 78 -13.35 9.99 0.69
C PRO A 78 -12.65 11.35 0.75
N LEU A 79 -12.44 12.00 -0.40
CA LEU A 79 -11.79 13.32 -0.44
C LEU A 79 -12.57 14.37 0.32
N ALA A 80 -13.92 14.26 0.34
CA ALA A 80 -14.78 15.14 1.15
C ALA A 80 -14.48 15.01 2.65
N THR A 81 -14.14 13.81 3.13
CA THR A 81 -13.70 13.57 4.51
C THR A 81 -12.41 14.31 4.81
N LEU A 82 -11.42 14.25 3.92
CA LEU A 82 -10.16 14.98 4.08
C LEU A 82 -10.36 16.50 4.03
N ALA A 83 -11.26 16.99 3.15
CA ALA A 83 -11.59 18.40 3.04
C ALA A 83 -12.31 18.95 4.28
N ALA A 84 -12.98 18.09 5.05
CA ALA A 84 -13.62 18.46 6.31
C ALA A 84 -12.64 18.53 7.51
N LEU A 85 -11.40 18.07 7.34
CA LEU A 85 -10.37 18.08 8.38
C LEU A 85 -9.50 19.34 8.26
N PRO A 86 -8.94 19.87 9.36
CA PRO A 86 -7.99 20.99 9.32
C PRO A 86 -6.74 20.61 8.50
N PRO A 87 -6.43 21.29 7.39
CA PRO A 87 -5.29 20.95 6.54
C PRO A 87 -3.95 20.92 7.27
N ALA A 88 -3.77 21.81 8.27
CA ALA A 88 -2.56 21.89 9.07
C ALA A 88 -2.33 20.67 9.97
N ARG A 89 -3.34 19.82 10.18
CA ARG A 89 -3.22 18.57 10.93
C ARG A 89 -2.98 17.35 10.05
N LEU A 90 -3.22 17.45 8.76
CA LEU A 90 -2.92 16.36 7.83
C LEU A 90 -1.41 16.24 7.64
N ALA A 91 -0.85 15.08 7.94
CA ALA A 91 0.57 14.80 7.73
C ALA A 91 0.95 14.84 6.24
N CYS A 92 0.04 14.40 5.38
CA CYS A 92 0.22 14.33 3.94
C CYS A 92 -0.86 15.14 3.22
N PRO A 93 -0.54 15.79 2.09
CA PRO A 93 -1.54 16.46 1.27
C PRO A 93 -2.58 15.48 0.73
N ALA A 94 -3.85 15.88 0.73
CA ALA A 94 -4.98 15.11 0.21
C ALA A 94 -4.76 14.69 -1.27
N ARG A 95 -4.00 15.49 -2.04
CA ARG A 95 -3.60 15.18 -3.42
C ARG A 95 -2.96 13.80 -3.57
N ALA A 96 -2.26 13.29 -2.56
CA ALA A 96 -1.67 11.95 -2.63
C ALA A 96 -2.74 10.86 -2.77
N LEU A 97 -3.84 10.96 -2.01
CA LEU A 97 -4.98 10.06 -2.18
C LEU A 97 -5.79 10.37 -3.44
N GLU A 98 -5.94 11.63 -3.82
CA GLU A 98 -6.64 12.02 -5.05
C GLU A 98 -6.02 11.35 -6.28
N VAL A 99 -4.70 11.37 -6.38
CA VAL A 99 -3.96 10.72 -7.48
C VAL A 99 -4.04 9.20 -7.39
N ALA A 100 -3.75 8.61 -6.23
CA ALA A 100 -3.68 7.15 -6.07
C ALA A 100 -5.03 6.44 -6.21
N ARG A 101 -6.15 7.11 -5.92
CA ARG A 101 -7.50 6.53 -6.00
C ARG A 101 -8.06 6.42 -7.42
N ASP A 102 -7.44 7.07 -8.38
CA ASP A 102 -7.91 7.13 -9.78
C ASP A 102 -6.80 6.62 -10.70
N ARG A 103 -6.97 5.39 -11.21
CA ARG A 103 -5.96 4.70 -12.02
C ARG A 103 -5.53 5.49 -13.26
N LEU A 104 -6.41 6.30 -13.84
CA LEU A 104 -6.06 7.15 -14.99
C LEU A 104 -5.25 8.38 -14.57
N ALA A 105 -5.64 9.01 -13.46
CA ALA A 105 -4.90 10.12 -12.89
C ALA A 105 -3.51 9.68 -12.43
N GLU A 106 -3.41 8.53 -11.77
CA GLU A 106 -2.18 7.92 -11.32
C GLU A 106 -1.21 7.65 -12.50
N LYS A 107 -1.67 6.95 -13.53
CA LYS A 107 -0.84 6.63 -14.70
C LYS A 107 -0.36 7.87 -15.44
N ARG A 108 -1.23 8.87 -15.59
CA ARG A 108 -0.85 10.16 -16.18
C ARG A 108 0.21 10.85 -15.34
N PHE A 109 0.01 10.95 -14.03
CA PHE A 109 0.95 11.57 -13.11
C PHE A 109 2.33 10.88 -13.13
N ILE A 110 2.36 9.55 -13.19
CA ILE A 110 3.59 8.77 -13.33
C ILE A 110 4.29 9.06 -14.67
N ALA A 111 3.54 9.09 -15.77
CA ALA A 111 4.10 9.39 -17.09
C ALA A 111 4.68 10.81 -17.16
N GLU A 112 4.01 11.81 -16.59
CA GLU A 112 4.49 13.20 -16.50
C GLU A 112 5.83 13.32 -15.74
N LEU A 113 6.08 12.41 -14.78
CA LEU A 113 7.33 12.34 -14.03
C LEU A 113 8.42 11.47 -14.69
N GLY A 114 8.13 10.95 -15.90
CA GLY A 114 9.06 10.14 -16.68
C GLY A 114 9.04 8.65 -16.34
N GLY A 115 8.01 8.17 -15.64
CA GLY A 115 7.77 6.75 -15.44
C GLY A 115 7.06 6.11 -16.62
N THR A 116 7.11 4.79 -16.70
CA THR A 116 6.49 3.99 -17.76
C THR A 116 5.36 3.15 -17.19
N PRO A 117 4.09 3.60 -17.21
CA PRO A 117 2.95 2.75 -16.88
C PRO A 117 2.66 1.76 -18.02
N ALA A 118 1.92 0.68 -17.74
CA ALA A 118 1.40 -0.18 -18.79
C ALA A 118 0.61 0.64 -19.83
N PRO A 119 0.64 0.27 -21.13
CA PRO A 119 -0.22 0.89 -22.14
C PRO A 119 -1.67 0.85 -21.67
N HIS A 120 -2.37 1.98 -21.74
CA HIS A 120 -3.73 2.05 -21.17
C HIS A 120 -4.62 3.03 -21.94
N ALA A 121 -5.93 2.79 -21.85
CA ALA A 121 -6.95 3.65 -22.41
C ALA A 121 -8.18 3.70 -21.51
N ARG A 122 -8.86 4.86 -21.48
CA ARG A 122 -10.14 5.03 -20.79
C ARG A 122 -11.25 4.28 -21.53
N VAL A 123 -12.13 3.63 -20.79
CA VAL A 123 -13.28 2.88 -21.32
C VAL A 123 -14.53 3.23 -20.52
N GLU A 124 -15.51 3.82 -21.20
CA GLU A 124 -16.84 4.14 -20.65
C GLU A 124 -17.97 3.52 -21.49
N SER A 125 -17.64 3.07 -22.71
CA SER A 125 -18.57 2.44 -23.64
C SER A 125 -17.92 1.25 -24.36
N GLU A 126 -18.74 0.45 -25.07
CA GLU A 126 -18.23 -0.65 -25.91
C GLU A 126 -17.36 -0.14 -27.07
N GLU A 127 -17.69 1.05 -27.61
CA GLU A 127 -16.88 1.70 -28.64
C GLU A 127 -15.50 2.12 -28.09
N ASP A 128 -15.44 2.60 -26.83
CA ASP A 128 -14.16 2.90 -26.17
C ASP A 128 -13.32 1.65 -26.04
N LEU A 129 -13.94 0.53 -25.60
CA LEU A 129 -13.24 -0.75 -25.47
C LEU A 129 -12.73 -1.23 -26.81
N ALA A 130 -13.54 -1.13 -27.89
CA ALA A 130 -13.10 -1.50 -29.22
C ALA A 130 -11.88 -0.66 -29.68
N ARG A 131 -11.91 0.66 -29.49
CA ARG A 131 -10.78 1.56 -29.79
C ARG A 131 -9.54 1.21 -28.96
N ALA A 132 -9.72 0.90 -27.67
CA ALA A 132 -8.62 0.49 -26.80
C ALA A 132 -7.98 -0.82 -27.28
N LEU A 133 -8.79 -1.79 -27.71
CA LEU A 133 -8.32 -3.06 -28.29
C LEU A 133 -7.59 -2.87 -29.63
N ASP A 134 -8.01 -1.89 -30.42
CA ASP A 134 -7.32 -1.56 -31.68
C ASP A 134 -5.96 -0.92 -31.42
N ALA A 135 -5.85 -0.04 -30.43
CA ALA A 135 -4.63 0.69 -30.12
C ALA A 135 -3.62 -0.12 -29.29
N ILE A 136 -4.09 -0.94 -28.35
CA ILE A 136 -3.26 -1.63 -27.38
C ILE A 136 -3.10 -3.12 -27.69
N GLY A 137 -4.14 -3.76 -28.26
CA GLY A 137 -4.18 -5.20 -28.55
C GLY A 137 -4.72 -6.03 -27.39
N THR A 138 -4.58 -7.35 -27.55
CA THR A 138 -4.89 -8.37 -26.55
C THR A 138 -3.66 -9.27 -26.35
N PRO A 139 -3.48 -9.91 -25.16
CA PRO A 139 -4.34 -9.82 -23.98
C PRO A 139 -4.21 -8.51 -23.22
N GLY A 140 -5.22 -8.23 -22.38
CA GLY A 140 -5.20 -7.08 -21.48
C GLY A 140 -6.13 -7.28 -20.28
N ILE A 141 -6.22 -6.26 -19.45
CA ILE A 141 -7.07 -6.27 -18.25
C ILE A 141 -7.92 -5.00 -18.24
N LEU A 142 -9.24 -5.17 -18.20
CA LEU A 142 -10.15 -4.09 -17.90
C LEU A 142 -10.27 -3.94 -16.39
N LYS A 143 -10.08 -2.73 -15.86
CA LYS A 143 -10.15 -2.43 -14.42
C LYS A 143 -11.10 -1.27 -14.19
N THR A 144 -11.86 -1.27 -13.09
CA THR A 144 -12.55 -0.05 -12.67
C THR A 144 -11.53 1.06 -12.39
N VAL A 145 -11.84 2.30 -12.78
CA VAL A 145 -10.93 3.45 -12.53
C VAL A 145 -10.72 3.66 -11.03
N ARG A 146 -11.75 3.41 -10.21
CA ARG A 146 -11.74 3.61 -8.76
C ARG A 146 -12.23 2.37 -8.03
N GLU A 147 -11.91 2.26 -6.74
CA GLU A 147 -12.43 1.26 -5.78
C GLU A 147 -12.05 -0.20 -6.09
N GLY A 148 -11.12 -0.45 -7.02
CA GLY A 148 -10.55 -1.78 -7.24
C GLY A 148 -9.39 -2.06 -6.29
N TYR A 149 -9.42 -3.22 -5.60
CA TYR A 149 -8.34 -3.68 -4.73
C TYR A 149 -8.33 -5.22 -4.65
N ASP A 150 -7.18 -5.82 -4.37
CA ASP A 150 -7.01 -7.26 -4.20
C ASP A 150 -7.71 -8.08 -5.32
N GLY A 151 -7.55 -7.68 -6.58
CA GLY A 151 -8.14 -8.34 -7.76
C GLY A 151 -9.63 -8.06 -8.02
N LYS A 152 -10.31 -7.29 -7.16
CA LYS A 152 -11.71 -6.90 -7.38
C LYS A 152 -11.83 -5.79 -8.43
N GLY A 153 -12.91 -5.81 -9.20
CA GLY A 153 -13.16 -4.84 -10.27
C GLY A 153 -12.17 -4.98 -11.43
N GLN A 154 -11.71 -6.19 -11.72
CA GLN A 154 -10.80 -6.50 -12.80
C GLN A 154 -11.32 -7.67 -13.65
N TRP A 155 -11.21 -7.54 -14.98
CA TRP A 155 -11.62 -8.56 -15.96
C TRP A 155 -10.49 -8.77 -16.95
N ARG A 156 -9.97 -9.98 -17.01
CA ARG A 156 -8.98 -10.37 -18.01
C ARG A 156 -9.67 -10.52 -19.36
N ILE A 157 -9.07 -9.96 -20.40
CA ILE A 157 -9.54 -10.04 -21.77
C ILE A 157 -8.42 -10.67 -22.60
N GLY A 158 -8.56 -11.94 -22.93
CA GLY A 158 -7.57 -12.70 -23.69
C GLY A 158 -7.72 -12.53 -25.19
N SER A 159 -8.92 -12.17 -25.68
CA SER A 159 -9.22 -12.03 -27.10
C SER A 159 -10.33 -11.00 -27.36
N ARG A 160 -10.43 -10.55 -28.63
CA ARG A 160 -11.55 -9.69 -29.06
C ARG A 160 -12.91 -10.34 -28.90
N LEU A 161 -12.99 -11.66 -29.02
CA LEU A 161 -14.24 -12.41 -28.82
C LEU A 161 -14.68 -12.35 -27.36
N GLU A 162 -13.76 -12.51 -26.43
CA GLU A 162 -14.03 -12.35 -24.98
C GLU A 162 -14.45 -10.91 -24.65
N ALA A 163 -13.80 -9.91 -25.26
CA ALA A 163 -14.17 -8.52 -25.09
C ALA A 163 -15.61 -8.24 -25.56
N ALA A 164 -16.01 -8.79 -26.72
CA ALA A 164 -17.35 -8.62 -27.26
C ALA A 164 -18.45 -9.31 -26.41
N ALA A 165 -18.07 -10.34 -25.65
CA ALA A 165 -18.99 -11.03 -24.73
C ALA A 165 -19.03 -10.38 -23.33
N LEU A 166 -18.11 -9.45 -23.03
CA LEU A 166 -18.02 -8.81 -21.72
C LEU A 166 -19.08 -7.70 -21.60
N ARG A 167 -19.94 -7.84 -20.60
CA ARG A 167 -20.81 -6.73 -20.20
C ARG A 167 -20.03 -5.74 -19.34
N LEU A 168 -19.91 -4.51 -19.79
CA LEU A 168 -19.25 -3.46 -19.01
C LEU A 168 -19.96 -3.21 -17.67
N PRO A 169 -19.21 -2.90 -16.60
CA PRO A 169 -19.77 -2.79 -15.24
C PRO A 169 -20.61 -1.53 -15.00
N GLY A 170 -20.79 -0.65 -16.00
CA GLY A 170 -21.57 0.59 -15.88
C GLY A 170 -20.88 1.70 -15.08
N VAL A 171 -19.61 1.57 -14.82
CA VAL A 171 -18.74 2.59 -14.20
C VAL A 171 -17.52 2.82 -15.08
N PRO A 172 -16.86 4.00 -14.99
CA PRO A 172 -15.64 4.26 -15.74
C PRO A 172 -14.57 3.21 -15.48
N CYS A 173 -13.96 2.70 -16.56
CA CYS A 173 -12.91 1.71 -16.56
C CYS A 173 -11.65 2.22 -17.25
N VAL A 174 -10.55 1.52 -17.01
CA VAL A 174 -9.31 1.60 -17.77
C VAL A 174 -9.01 0.23 -18.33
N TYR A 175 -8.74 0.16 -19.63
CA TYR A 175 -8.18 -1.02 -20.27
C TYR A 175 -6.66 -0.89 -20.27
N GLU A 176 -5.97 -1.90 -19.75
CA GLU A 176 -4.52 -1.97 -19.68
C GLU A 176 -4.03 -3.15 -20.51
N GLY A 177 -3.03 -2.92 -21.36
CA GLY A 177 -2.32 -3.97 -22.06
C GLY A 177 -1.62 -4.89 -21.06
N PHE A 178 -1.64 -6.18 -21.34
CA PHE A 178 -0.97 -7.16 -20.50
C PHE A 178 0.55 -6.95 -20.57
N VAL A 179 1.17 -6.74 -19.42
CA VAL A 179 2.63 -6.62 -19.30
C VAL A 179 3.22 -8.01 -19.11
N THR A 180 4.11 -8.43 -20.02
CA THR A 180 4.93 -9.62 -19.81
C THR A 180 6.11 -9.27 -18.94
N TYR A 181 6.20 -9.85 -17.75
CA TYR A 181 7.22 -9.56 -16.76
C TYR A 181 7.84 -10.86 -16.20
N GLU A 182 9.03 -10.74 -15.65
CA GLU A 182 9.74 -11.85 -15.00
C GLU A 182 9.35 -11.96 -13.51
N THR A 183 9.21 -10.82 -12.84
CA THR A 183 8.79 -10.72 -11.44
C THR A 183 8.15 -9.36 -11.15
N GLU A 184 7.39 -9.28 -10.06
CA GLU A 184 6.91 -8.02 -9.50
C GLU A 184 7.82 -7.59 -8.34
N PHE A 185 7.99 -6.28 -8.13
CA PHE A 185 8.73 -5.77 -6.98
C PHE A 185 8.15 -4.45 -6.48
N SER A 186 8.47 -4.11 -5.24
CA SER A 186 8.03 -2.87 -4.62
C SER A 186 9.21 -1.98 -4.28
N VAL A 187 9.06 -0.69 -4.53
CA VAL A 187 9.92 0.36 -3.96
C VAL A 187 9.18 1.01 -2.82
N ILE A 188 9.68 0.83 -1.60
CA ILE A 188 9.13 1.44 -0.40
C ILE A 188 10.10 2.50 0.08
N LEU A 189 9.62 3.72 0.21
CA LEU A 189 10.38 4.84 0.74
C LEU A 189 9.67 5.46 1.94
N VAL A 190 10.43 6.16 2.75
CA VAL A 190 9.92 7.14 3.71
C VAL A 190 10.50 8.50 3.39
N ARG A 191 9.66 9.54 3.43
CA ARG A 191 10.09 10.93 3.24
C ARG A 191 9.71 11.76 4.46
N ALA A 192 10.69 12.44 5.05
CA ALA A 192 10.48 13.41 6.10
C ALA A 192 9.97 14.76 5.55
N ALA A 193 9.34 15.57 6.39
CA ALA A 193 8.83 16.90 6.00
C ALA A 193 9.92 17.83 5.43
N ARG A 194 11.18 17.66 5.84
CA ARG A 194 12.34 18.42 5.33
C ARG A 194 12.89 17.90 4.01
N GLY A 195 12.29 16.85 3.43
CA GLY A 195 12.69 16.29 2.14
C GLY A 195 13.69 15.14 2.22
N GLU A 196 14.21 14.78 3.39
CA GLU A 196 15.04 13.57 3.54
C GLU A 196 14.26 12.34 3.12
N VAL A 197 14.87 11.50 2.27
CA VAL A 197 14.27 10.24 1.78
C VAL A 197 15.16 9.06 2.16
N ARG A 198 14.54 7.97 2.61
CA ARG A 198 15.20 6.68 2.81
C ARG A 198 14.40 5.58 2.14
N PHE A 199 15.11 4.61 1.57
CA PHE A 199 14.52 3.44 0.91
C PHE A 199 14.87 2.18 1.70
N TRP A 200 13.91 1.26 1.81
CA TRP A 200 14.21 -0.13 2.14
C TRP A 200 14.65 -0.90 0.90
N ASP A 201 15.26 -2.06 1.12
CA ASP A 201 15.53 -2.96 0.01
C ASP A 201 14.22 -3.41 -0.63
N SER A 202 14.25 -3.56 -1.95
CA SER A 202 13.06 -3.86 -2.75
C SER A 202 12.85 -5.36 -2.84
N PRO A 203 11.75 -5.91 -2.27
CA PRO A 203 11.46 -7.32 -2.34
C PRO A 203 10.93 -7.72 -3.73
N ALA A 204 11.21 -8.94 -4.15
CA ALA A 204 10.40 -9.60 -5.17
C ALA A 204 9.07 -10.02 -4.57
N ASN A 205 7.97 -9.75 -5.28
CA ASN A 205 6.61 -9.99 -4.83
C ASN A 205 5.97 -11.10 -5.68
N LEU A 206 5.38 -12.07 -5.00
CA LEU A 206 4.60 -13.12 -5.64
C LEU A 206 3.13 -12.92 -5.30
N HIS A 207 2.30 -12.78 -6.35
CA HIS A 207 0.85 -12.69 -6.21
C HIS A 207 0.17 -14.00 -6.60
N GLU A 208 -0.84 -14.37 -5.82
CA GLU A 208 -1.70 -15.53 -6.07
C GLU A 208 -3.15 -15.07 -6.07
N GLY A 209 -3.87 -15.32 -7.17
CA GLY A 209 -5.26 -14.86 -7.31
C GLY A 209 -5.44 -13.33 -7.20
N GLY A 210 -4.43 -12.54 -7.59
CA GLY A 210 -4.45 -11.07 -7.50
C GLY A 210 -4.14 -10.51 -6.11
N MET A 211 -3.72 -11.35 -5.16
CA MET A 211 -3.33 -10.93 -3.81
C MET A 211 -1.85 -11.24 -3.56
N LEU A 212 -1.15 -10.32 -2.92
CA LEU A 212 0.22 -10.57 -2.48
C LEU A 212 0.27 -11.79 -1.56
N ALA A 213 0.96 -12.85 -1.99
CA ALA A 213 1.18 -14.06 -1.21
C ALA A 213 2.51 -14.00 -0.45
N ARG A 214 3.60 -13.61 -1.14
CA ARG A 214 4.95 -13.55 -0.55
C ARG A 214 5.74 -12.34 -1.03
N SER A 215 6.62 -11.84 -0.16
CA SER A 215 7.67 -10.87 -0.47
C SER A 215 9.02 -11.47 -0.05
N ILE A 216 10.01 -11.46 -0.93
CA ILE A 216 11.27 -12.20 -0.78
C ILE A 216 12.46 -11.26 -1.00
N LEU A 217 13.45 -11.36 -0.14
CA LEU A 217 14.75 -10.69 -0.26
C LEU A 217 15.89 -11.73 -0.11
N PRO A 218 16.95 -11.63 -0.93
CA PRO A 218 17.14 -10.68 -2.04
C PRO A 218 16.18 -10.96 -3.20
N ALA A 219 15.87 -9.92 -3.97
CA ALA A 219 14.86 -9.97 -5.03
C ALA A 219 15.37 -10.58 -6.35
N GLY A 220 16.69 -10.79 -6.46
CA GLY A 220 17.35 -11.32 -7.66
C GLY A 220 17.87 -10.24 -8.61
N ALA A 221 18.77 -10.65 -9.52
CA ALA A 221 19.59 -9.77 -10.34
C ALA A 221 18.78 -8.77 -11.17
N LEU A 222 17.68 -9.19 -11.79
CA LEU A 222 16.87 -8.31 -12.63
C LEU A 222 16.26 -7.11 -11.84
N VAL A 223 15.81 -7.36 -10.60
CA VAL A 223 15.31 -6.29 -9.73
C VAL A 223 16.47 -5.38 -9.30
N GLU A 224 17.63 -5.96 -8.95
CA GLU A 224 18.82 -5.19 -8.57
C GLU A 224 19.29 -4.24 -9.68
N GLU A 225 19.23 -4.66 -10.93
CA GLU A 225 19.54 -3.81 -12.11
C GLU A 225 18.55 -2.66 -12.29
N GLN A 226 17.28 -2.86 -11.97
CA GLN A 226 16.18 -1.91 -12.25
C GLN A 226 15.80 -1.01 -11.08
N VAL A 227 16.11 -1.44 -9.85
CA VAL A 227 15.68 -0.73 -8.63
C VAL A 227 16.18 0.71 -8.57
N GLY A 228 17.33 1.02 -9.15
CA GLY A 228 17.85 2.39 -9.20
C GLY A 228 16.93 3.35 -9.94
N ALA A 229 16.44 2.95 -11.13
CA ALA A 229 15.50 3.74 -11.93
C ALA A 229 14.14 3.86 -11.23
N ALA A 230 13.65 2.77 -10.63
CA ALA A 230 12.39 2.75 -9.90
C ALA A 230 12.44 3.65 -8.65
N ARG A 231 13.55 3.65 -7.89
CA ARG A 231 13.76 4.54 -6.73
C ARG A 231 13.82 6.01 -7.15
N ALA A 232 14.50 6.34 -8.24
CA ALA A 232 14.55 7.70 -8.76
C ALA A 232 13.17 8.23 -9.15
N LEU A 233 12.31 7.39 -9.75
CA LEU A 233 10.92 7.74 -10.02
C LEU A 233 10.12 7.92 -8.72
N ALA A 234 10.24 7.00 -7.77
CA ALA A 234 9.51 7.06 -6.51
C ALA A 234 9.87 8.31 -5.69
N GLU A 235 11.12 8.76 -5.71
CA GLU A 235 11.56 10.01 -5.09
C GLU A 235 10.92 11.24 -5.76
N LYS A 236 10.89 11.29 -7.09
CA LYS A 236 10.19 12.34 -7.84
C LYS A 236 8.71 12.39 -7.52
N VAL A 237 8.04 11.23 -7.44
CA VAL A 237 6.64 11.10 -7.07
C VAL A 237 6.41 11.65 -5.66
N ALA A 238 7.20 11.22 -4.67
CA ALA A 238 7.08 11.70 -3.30
C ALA A 238 7.31 13.21 -3.18
N ALA A 239 8.28 13.75 -3.93
CA ALA A 239 8.56 15.19 -3.97
C ALA A 239 7.42 15.98 -4.63
N ALA A 240 6.92 15.55 -5.80
CA ALA A 240 5.84 16.21 -6.54
C ALA A 240 4.50 16.20 -5.77
N LEU A 241 4.27 15.18 -4.95
CA LEU A 241 3.12 15.11 -4.04
C LEU A 241 3.33 15.91 -2.74
N GLY A 242 4.55 16.39 -2.43
CA GLY A 242 4.87 16.93 -1.11
C GLY A 242 4.64 15.93 0.01
N TYR A 243 4.79 14.63 -0.29
CA TYR A 243 4.41 13.54 0.61
C TYR A 243 5.29 13.49 1.85
N VAL A 244 4.68 13.18 3.01
CA VAL A 244 5.39 12.94 4.28
C VAL A 244 4.94 11.61 4.85
N GLY A 245 5.89 10.73 5.16
CA GLY A 245 5.60 9.36 5.61
C GLY A 245 6.06 8.31 4.61
N VAL A 246 5.53 7.10 4.73
CA VAL A 246 5.84 5.96 3.87
C VAL A 246 4.97 5.96 2.62
N LEU A 247 5.62 5.78 1.48
CA LEU A 247 5.02 5.65 0.15
C LEU A 247 5.56 4.36 -0.49
N CYS A 248 4.70 3.62 -1.15
CA CYS A 248 5.07 2.44 -1.93
C CYS A 248 4.67 2.61 -3.38
N LEU A 249 5.58 2.24 -4.30
CA LEU A 249 5.29 2.06 -5.71
C LEU A 249 5.56 0.61 -6.10
N GLU A 250 4.64 0.00 -6.83
CA GLU A 250 4.77 -1.35 -7.35
C GLU A 250 5.14 -1.35 -8.83
N PHE A 251 6.01 -2.27 -9.22
CA PHE A 251 6.55 -2.38 -10.56
C PHE A 251 6.58 -3.82 -11.05
N PHE A 252 6.41 -3.97 -12.34
CA PHE A 252 6.75 -5.16 -13.08
C PHE A 252 8.20 -5.06 -13.56
N ALA A 253 9.06 -6.01 -13.22
CA ALA A 253 10.41 -6.12 -13.76
C ALA A 253 10.35 -6.80 -15.13
N THR A 254 10.61 -6.04 -16.19
CA THR A 254 10.64 -6.53 -17.57
C THR A 254 12.04 -6.44 -18.15
N ARG A 255 12.31 -7.13 -19.26
CA ARG A 255 13.60 -7.02 -19.97
C ARG A 255 13.89 -5.62 -20.50
N ALA A 256 12.86 -4.79 -20.70
CA ALA A 256 12.98 -3.42 -21.18
C ALA A 256 13.11 -2.38 -20.05
N GLY A 257 13.02 -2.80 -18.80
CA GLY A 257 13.07 -1.93 -17.62
C GLY A 257 11.83 -2.03 -16.75
N PRO A 258 11.75 -1.26 -15.66
CA PRO A 258 10.64 -1.30 -14.73
C PRO A 258 9.39 -0.65 -15.34
N VAL A 259 8.27 -1.37 -15.34
CA VAL A 259 6.96 -0.85 -15.73
C VAL A 259 6.15 -0.60 -14.46
N PHE A 260 5.67 0.62 -14.29
CA PHE A 260 4.86 1.01 -13.13
C PHE A 260 3.49 0.32 -13.16
N ASN A 261 3.11 -0.27 -12.03
CA ASN A 261 1.80 -0.89 -11.82
C ASN A 261 0.85 0.04 -11.05
N GLU A 262 1.12 0.25 -9.75
CA GLU A 262 0.28 1.08 -8.87
C GLU A 262 1.08 1.73 -7.74
N MET A 263 0.49 2.73 -7.08
CA MET A 263 1.05 3.46 -5.96
C MET A 263 0.13 3.35 -4.74
N ALA A 264 0.75 3.16 -3.57
CA ALA A 264 0.07 3.20 -2.28
C ALA A 264 0.68 4.32 -1.41
N PRO A 265 -0.01 5.46 -1.20
CA PRO A 265 0.47 6.55 -0.36
C PRO A 265 0.25 6.23 1.13
N ARG A 266 0.82 5.15 1.60
CA ARG A 266 0.73 4.58 2.95
C ARG A 266 1.77 3.48 3.15
N VAL A 267 1.87 2.98 4.38
CA VAL A 267 2.56 1.71 4.64
C VAL A 267 1.95 0.58 3.81
N HIS A 268 2.79 -0.34 3.32
CA HIS A 268 2.39 -1.34 2.36
C HIS A 268 2.62 -2.78 2.84
N ASN A 269 1.78 -3.71 2.36
CA ASN A 269 1.85 -5.11 2.73
C ASN A 269 3.19 -5.75 2.35
N SER A 270 3.76 -5.40 1.19
CA SER A 270 5.08 -5.90 0.77
C SER A 270 6.23 -5.39 1.65
N GLY A 271 5.99 -4.44 2.55
CA GLY A 271 6.95 -3.93 3.53
C GLY A 271 6.78 -4.48 4.94
N HIS A 272 5.90 -5.46 5.18
CA HIS A 272 5.70 -6.01 6.52
C HIS A 272 6.94 -6.71 7.07
N TRP A 273 7.74 -7.30 6.18
CA TRP A 273 9.03 -7.90 6.53
C TRP A 273 9.99 -6.93 7.26
N THR A 274 9.79 -5.62 7.09
CA THR A 274 10.65 -4.60 7.71
C THR A 274 10.55 -4.57 9.23
N ILE A 275 9.52 -5.18 9.82
CA ILE A 275 9.35 -5.25 11.29
C ILE A 275 10.54 -6.01 11.91
N GLU A 276 10.87 -7.17 11.38
CA GLU A 276 11.97 -8.00 11.85
C GLU A 276 13.25 -7.78 11.02
N GLY A 277 13.08 -7.65 9.70
CA GLY A 277 14.17 -7.72 8.74
C GLY A 277 14.98 -6.44 8.56
N ALA A 278 14.48 -5.28 8.98
CA ALA A 278 15.14 -4.00 8.80
C ALA A 278 15.61 -3.37 10.13
N ALA A 279 16.51 -2.40 10.04
CA ALA A 279 16.95 -1.64 11.22
C ALA A 279 15.82 -0.84 11.88
N THR A 280 14.90 -0.31 11.05
CA THR A 280 13.67 0.37 11.49
C THR A 280 12.56 -0.03 10.53
N SER A 281 11.40 -0.40 11.08
CA SER A 281 10.25 -0.81 10.27
C SER A 281 9.63 0.36 9.49
N GLN A 282 8.88 0.04 8.44
CA GLN A 282 8.08 1.04 7.72
C GLN A 282 7.07 1.75 8.65
N PHE A 283 6.52 1.03 9.61
CA PHE A 283 5.54 1.57 10.54
C PHE A 283 6.18 2.62 11.46
N GLU A 284 7.29 2.28 12.08
CA GLU A 284 8.03 3.20 12.94
C GLU A 284 8.53 4.43 12.16
N ASN A 285 9.10 4.23 10.97
CA ASN A 285 9.57 5.34 10.16
C ASN A 285 8.43 6.23 9.63
N HIS A 286 7.23 5.67 9.38
CA HIS A 286 6.06 6.47 9.08
C HIS A 286 5.72 7.41 10.24
N ILE A 287 5.65 6.87 11.46
CA ILE A 287 5.40 7.67 12.68
C ILE A 287 6.49 8.71 12.88
N ARG A 288 7.76 8.34 12.73
CA ARG A 288 8.89 9.29 12.83
C ARG A 288 8.73 10.44 11.85
N ALA A 289 8.43 10.15 10.59
CA ALA A 289 8.27 11.16 9.55
C ALA A 289 7.14 12.15 9.85
N ILE A 290 5.95 11.65 10.20
CA ILE A 290 4.77 12.49 10.44
C ILE A 290 4.86 13.27 11.76
N CYS A 291 5.62 12.79 12.73
CA CYS A 291 5.88 13.49 13.99
C CYS A 291 7.10 14.41 13.94
N GLY A 292 7.80 14.48 12.81
CA GLY A 292 9.00 15.31 12.63
C GLY A 292 10.23 14.81 13.38
N LEU A 293 10.27 13.51 13.72
CA LEU A 293 11.43 12.85 14.31
C LEU A 293 12.50 12.54 13.24
N PRO A 294 13.77 12.34 13.60
CA PRO A 294 14.80 11.82 12.70
C PRO A 294 14.38 10.44 12.15
N LEU A 295 14.58 10.23 10.84
CA LEU A 295 14.31 8.93 10.24
C LEU A 295 15.28 7.87 10.78
N GLY A 296 14.77 6.68 11.06
CA GLY A 296 15.55 5.51 11.41
C GLY A 296 16.21 4.87 10.20
N GLY A 297 17.28 4.11 10.40
CA GLY A 297 17.98 3.36 9.35
C GLY A 297 17.06 2.32 8.71
N THR A 298 17.17 2.15 7.39
CA THR A 298 16.35 1.22 6.61
C THR A 298 17.09 -0.04 6.17
N LYS A 299 18.35 -0.18 6.56
CA LYS A 299 19.22 -1.29 6.16
C LYS A 299 18.65 -2.63 6.60
N THR A 300 18.63 -3.58 5.67
CA THR A 300 18.32 -4.99 5.91
C THR A 300 19.38 -5.61 6.85
N ARG A 301 18.94 -6.44 7.81
CA ARG A 301 19.79 -7.02 8.85
C ARG A 301 20.19 -8.47 8.58
N PHE A 302 19.52 -9.14 7.66
CA PHE A 302 19.65 -10.57 7.37
C PHE A 302 20.00 -10.82 5.92
N ALA A 303 20.63 -11.96 5.65
CA ALA A 303 21.01 -12.33 4.29
C ALA A 303 19.83 -12.75 3.42
N SER A 304 18.78 -13.27 4.03
CA SER A 304 17.53 -13.59 3.34
C SER A 304 16.33 -13.30 4.23
N ILE A 305 15.22 -12.91 3.61
CA ILE A 305 13.95 -12.63 4.29
C ILE A 305 12.82 -13.13 3.40
N GLU A 306 11.88 -13.83 3.99
CA GLU A 306 10.60 -14.15 3.36
C GLU A 306 9.46 -13.69 4.27
N MET A 307 8.60 -12.83 3.77
CA MET A 307 7.30 -12.54 4.38
C MET A 307 6.22 -13.27 3.59
N ARG A 308 5.35 -14.00 4.28
CA ARG A 308 4.20 -14.69 3.71
C ARG A 308 2.91 -14.21 4.37
N ASN A 309 1.93 -13.83 3.56
CA ASN A 309 0.59 -13.51 4.05
C ASN A 309 -0.17 -14.79 4.48
N ILE A 310 -0.95 -14.67 5.54
CA ILE A 310 -1.86 -15.70 6.03
C ILE A 310 -3.27 -15.27 5.61
N ILE A 311 -3.88 -16.08 4.74
CA ILE A 311 -5.15 -15.74 4.09
C ILE A 311 -6.24 -16.71 4.54
N GLY A 312 -7.40 -16.15 4.90
CA GLY A 312 -8.60 -16.93 5.21
C GLY A 312 -8.40 -17.89 6.38
N GLU A 313 -8.93 -19.09 6.24
CA GLU A 313 -8.97 -20.13 7.29
C GLU A 313 -7.59 -20.61 7.73
N ALA A 314 -6.54 -20.40 6.94
CA ALA A 314 -5.17 -20.70 7.38
C ALA A 314 -4.77 -19.97 8.68
N ALA A 315 -5.47 -18.89 9.04
CA ALA A 315 -5.26 -18.18 10.30
C ALA A 315 -5.70 -18.97 11.53
N LEU A 316 -6.64 -19.90 11.40
CA LEU A 316 -7.19 -20.66 12.54
C LEU A 316 -6.14 -21.59 13.18
N GLU A 317 -5.19 -22.07 12.37
CA GLU A 317 -4.11 -22.93 12.82
C GLU A 317 -2.73 -22.25 12.79
N ALA A 318 -2.69 -20.94 12.57
CA ALA A 318 -1.45 -20.19 12.38
C ALA A 318 -0.46 -20.30 13.55
N HIS A 319 -0.92 -20.60 14.78
CA HIS A 319 -0.02 -20.84 15.93
C HIS A 319 0.95 -22.00 15.69
N ARG A 320 0.60 -22.97 14.85
CA ARG A 320 1.47 -24.10 14.51
C ARG A 320 2.73 -23.63 13.79
N ILE A 321 2.66 -22.49 13.10
CA ILE A 321 3.80 -21.87 12.43
C ILE A 321 4.93 -21.58 13.42
N LEU A 322 4.60 -21.22 14.68
CA LEU A 322 5.60 -20.91 15.71
C LEU A 322 6.46 -22.14 16.11
N ALA A 323 5.98 -23.35 15.83
CA ALA A 323 6.73 -24.59 16.06
C ALA A 323 7.57 -25.02 14.83
N GLU A 324 7.45 -24.33 13.70
CA GLU A 324 8.22 -24.63 12.49
C GLU A 324 9.69 -24.17 12.64
N PRO A 325 10.66 -24.85 11.99
CA PRO A 325 12.05 -24.41 11.99
C PRO A 325 12.23 -23.01 11.38
N GLY A 326 13.31 -22.31 11.76
CA GLY A 326 13.70 -21.03 11.17
C GLY A 326 13.13 -19.80 11.87
N GLU A 327 12.77 -19.91 13.14
CA GLU A 327 12.37 -18.80 14.01
C GLU A 327 11.34 -17.86 13.36
N PRO A 328 10.14 -18.38 13.02
CA PRO A 328 9.12 -17.58 12.36
C PRO A 328 8.54 -16.50 13.27
N HIS A 329 8.45 -15.29 12.76
CA HIS A 329 7.79 -14.16 13.43
C HIS A 329 6.35 -14.04 12.94
N LEU A 330 5.39 -14.35 13.78
CA LEU A 330 3.96 -14.41 13.46
C LEU A 330 3.24 -13.14 13.90
N HIS A 331 2.51 -12.53 12.96
CA HIS A 331 1.63 -11.39 13.20
C HIS A 331 0.20 -11.72 12.77
N LEU A 332 -0.69 -11.92 13.73
CA LEU A 332 -2.12 -12.05 13.50
C LEU A 332 -2.81 -10.70 13.72
N TYR A 333 -3.73 -10.35 12.83
CA TYR A 333 -4.34 -9.01 12.85
C TYR A 333 -5.52 -8.89 13.80
N GLY A 334 -6.05 -10.00 14.34
CA GLY A 334 -7.18 -9.97 15.27
C GLY A 334 -8.55 -9.84 14.58
N LYS A 335 -8.63 -10.07 13.26
CA LYS A 335 -9.91 -10.02 12.52
C LYS A 335 -10.83 -11.16 12.97
N ARG A 336 -12.14 -10.86 13.11
CA ARG A 336 -13.13 -11.78 13.68
C ARG A 336 -13.47 -12.95 12.77
N GLU A 337 -13.53 -12.73 11.44
CA GLU A 337 -13.91 -13.75 10.48
C GLU A 337 -12.76 -14.11 9.54
N ALA A 338 -12.35 -15.37 9.58
CA ALA A 338 -11.41 -15.97 8.64
C ALA A 338 -12.18 -16.45 7.41
N ARG A 339 -12.29 -15.59 6.39
CA ARG A 339 -12.96 -15.93 5.12
C ARG A 339 -11.99 -15.90 3.94
N ALA A 340 -12.31 -16.68 2.90
CA ALA A 340 -11.52 -16.74 1.68
C ALA A 340 -11.17 -15.34 1.15
N GLY A 341 -9.92 -15.14 0.69
CA GLY A 341 -9.44 -13.87 0.16
C GLY A 341 -9.20 -12.77 1.20
N ARG A 342 -9.29 -13.06 2.50
CA ARG A 342 -9.05 -12.05 3.53
C ARG A 342 -7.69 -12.26 4.17
N LYS A 343 -6.83 -11.24 4.12
CA LYS A 343 -5.55 -11.22 4.83
C LYS A 343 -5.80 -11.16 6.33
N MET A 344 -5.41 -12.22 7.05
CA MET A 344 -5.66 -12.41 8.48
C MET A 344 -4.41 -12.16 9.32
N GLY A 345 -3.23 -12.25 8.70
CA GLY A 345 -1.94 -12.12 9.34
C GLY A 345 -0.83 -12.21 8.31
N HIS A 346 0.40 -12.21 8.81
CA HIS A 346 1.60 -12.58 8.04
C HIS A 346 2.60 -13.28 8.94
N VAL A 347 3.54 -13.97 8.33
CA VAL A 347 4.71 -14.54 8.98
C VAL A 347 5.95 -14.08 8.24
N THR A 348 6.96 -13.64 9.00
CA THR A 348 8.29 -13.30 8.47
C THR A 348 9.30 -14.35 8.94
N ARG A 349 10.11 -14.84 8.02
CA ARG A 349 11.29 -15.67 8.30
C ARG A 349 12.53 -14.93 7.85
N VAL A 350 13.56 -15.00 8.68
CA VAL A 350 14.84 -14.34 8.42
C VAL A 350 15.95 -15.40 8.40
N GLY A 351 16.86 -15.30 7.42
CA GLY A 351 18.01 -16.20 7.30
C GLY A 351 19.31 -15.45 7.52
N HIS A 352 20.16 -16.01 8.38
CA HIS A 352 21.53 -15.57 8.54
C HIS A 352 22.35 -16.08 7.35
N GLY A 353 23.30 -15.26 6.87
CA GLY A 353 24.26 -15.72 5.88
C GLY A 353 25.14 -16.86 6.44
N PRO A 354 25.92 -17.53 5.59
CA PRO A 354 26.91 -18.47 6.08
C PRO A 354 27.79 -17.79 7.10
N ALA A 355 27.99 -18.46 8.24
CA ALA A 355 28.80 -17.99 9.36
C ALA A 355 30.27 -17.82 8.95
#